data_e1283c93451484ec096623a1699d3151
#
_entry.id   e1283c93451484ec096623a1699d3151
#
_cell.length_a   1.000
_cell.length_b   1.000
_cell.length_c   1.000
_cell.angle_alpha   90.00
_cell.angle_beta   90.00
_cell.angle_gamma   90.00
#
_symmetry.space_group_name_H-M   'P 1'
#
loop_
_entity.id
_entity.type
_entity.pdbx_description
1 polymer ?
#
loop_
_entity_poly.entity_id
_entity_poly.type
_entity_poly.pdbx_seq_one_letter_code
_entity_poly.pdbx_strand_id
1 'polypeptide(L)'
;MKLIYLIFVPWSHIFFFFLNLMYIFLILVFLYNIIIIMIQYSLGGIKNMRNLLSTKDQRQLRLMETLIQNRNWIRLHALAEKLGCTERILKNDLNELRTAFPNIDIQSSVNGIMIDLDVNTSVEDIYQYFLAHSQAFQLLEYMFFNEGLPIYRTVENLHSSNANLYRLGRNITKTLSSQFQIELSFTPTAILGNETDIRYFFAQYFSERYYFLDWPFPDLPEENLTEFADFFYKITNYPMRFSIYRMYKLMIAISIYRVKNGHFIDLPNHFFDEYYPLLMNIPNFEELLVHFSEKLGLEITPDIIAQIFISFIQNNLFLNPQEFFNSLEENSEARYSYQLLSQILERLSKQYKITFTNHDELIWHLHNTAFFERQEIFSTPILFEQKALTIKKFEVYFPDFMGSARQELAQYRQAIGQHDHPEQLEHLMYTILTHAENLSTQLLENRPPIKVLIINNFDHAISLTFVDMLSYYCNNRFTFDIWDELETSPEILNQTDYDIIVSNFYIPGITKKFICRNHLSIMDLVNHLNTLSNEIHISNTL
;
A
#
# COMPACT_ATOMS: atom_id res chain seq x y z
N MET A 1 21.15 -38.19 69.74
CA MET A 1 21.83 -38.44 68.44
C MET A 1 20.83 -38.36 67.31
N LYS A 2 20.71 -37.22 66.64
CA LYS A 2 19.96 -37.06 65.42
C LYS A 2 20.97 -36.76 64.32
N LEU A 3 21.05 -37.68 63.33
CA LEU A 3 21.90 -37.56 62.16
C LEU A 3 21.34 -36.46 61.25
N ILE A 4 22.17 -35.49 60.96
CA ILE A 4 21.94 -34.48 59.93
C ILE A 4 22.43 -35.08 58.62
N TYR A 5 21.52 -35.45 57.71
CA TYR A 5 21.88 -35.75 56.32
C TYR A 5 22.13 -34.42 55.59
N LEU A 6 23.40 -34.07 55.37
CA LEU A 6 23.79 -33.07 54.39
C LEU A 6 23.60 -33.66 52.99
N ILE A 7 22.64 -33.15 52.26
CA ILE A 7 22.47 -33.46 50.84
C ILE A 7 23.59 -32.74 50.09
N PHE A 8 24.62 -33.47 49.69
CA PHE A 8 25.63 -33.00 48.73
C PHE A 8 24.99 -32.98 47.35
N VAL A 9 24.56 -31.79 46.88
CA VAL A 9 24.24 -31.59 45.47
C VAL A 9 25.58 -31.41 44.75
N PRO A 10 25.91 -32.26 43.74
CA PRO A 10 27.17 -32.11 43.02
C PRO A 10 27.25 -30.75 42.34
N TRP A 11 28.35 -30.05 42.48
CA TRP A 11 28.63 -28.74 41.87
C TRP A 11 28.36 -28.73 40.36
N SER A 12 28.44 -29.87 39.67
CA SER A 12 28.08 -30.02 38.27
C SER A 12 26.59 -29.71 37.95
N HIS A 13 25.66 -30.07 38.84
CA HIS A 13 24.23 -29.78 38.63
C HIS A 13 23.91 -28.30 38.83
N ILE A 14 24.58 -27.65 39.76
CA ILE A 14 24.45 -26.21 40.01
C ILE A 14 25.02 -25.43 38.81
N PHE A 15 26.17 -25.86 38.28
CA PHE A 15 26.80 -25.27 37.11
C PHE A 15 25.95 -25.45 35.84
N PHE A 16 25.38 -26.64 35.62
CA PHE A 16 24.45 -26.89 34.51
C PHE A 16 23.14 -26.08 34.65
N PHE A 17 22.64 -25.90 35.86
CA PHE A 17 21.47 -25.07 36.11
C PHE A 17 21.72 -23.59 35.75
N PHE A 18 22.87 -23.04 36.18
CA PHE A 18 23.27 -21.67 35.82
C PHE A 18 23.55 -21.50 34.33
N LEU A 19 24.13 -22.49 33.65
CA LEU A 19 24.34 -22.48 32.19
C LEU A 19 23.00 -22.48 31.45
N ASN A 20 22.03 -23.28 31.85
CA ASN A 20 20.71 -23.31 31.30
C ASN A 20 19.95 -21.98 31.55
N LEU A 21 20.07 -21.40 32.75
CA LEU A 21 19.48 -20.10 33.07
C LEU A 21 20.09 -18.98 32.21
N MET A 22 21.40 -19.00 32.01
CA MET A 22 22.12 -18.06 31.14
C MET A 22 21.74 -18.24 29.68
N TYR A 23 21.54 -19.48 29.24
CA TYR A 23 21.09 -19.78 27.88
C TYR A 23 19.65 -19.32 27.65
N ILE A 24 18.75 -19.52 28.59
CA ILE A 24 17.38 -19.01 28.58
C ILE A 24 17.37 -17.48 28.60
N PHE A 25 18.22 -16.86 29.42
CA PHE A 25 18.37 -15.40 29.46
C PHE A 25 18.87 -14.84 28.11
N LEU A 26 19.87 -15.48 27.49
CA LEU A 26 20.37 -15.12 26.16
C LEU A 26 19.30 -15.28 25.07
N ILE A 27 18.50 -16.34 25.13
CA ILE A 27 17.36 -16.53 24.22
C ILE A 27 16.30 -15.45 24.44
N LEU A 28 15.98 -15.10 25.68
CA LEU A 28 15.01 -14.04 25.98
C LEU A 28 15.52 -12.65 25.56
N VAL A 29 16.80 -12.35 25.73
CA VAL A 29 17.43 -11.12 25.24
C VAL A 29 17.46 -11.10 23.71
N PHE A 30 17.73 -12.23 23.07
CA PHE A 30 17.69 -12.37 21.61
C PHE A 30 16.26 -12.21 21.06
N LEU A 31 15.27 -12.84 21.67
CA LEU A 31 13.85 -12.68 21.34
C LEU A 31 13.36 -11.26 21.61
N TYR A 32 13.79 -10.64 22.71
CA TYR A 32 13.48 -9.23 23.02
C TYR A 32 14.07 -8.29 21.98
N ASN A 33 15.32 -8.51 21.56
CA ASN A 33 15.93 -7.74 20.47
C ASN A 33 15.25 -7.99 19.12
N ILE A 34 14.84 -9.24 18.82
CA ILE A 34 14.03 -9.54 17.62
C ILE A 34 12.68 -8.84 17.70
N ILE A 35 12.01 -8.84 18.85
CA ILE A 35 10.73 -8.13 19.04
C ILE A 35 10.94 -6.62 18.93
N ILE A 36 12.00 -6.04 19.48
CA ILE A 36 12.33 -4.62 19.29
C ILE A 36 12.66 -4.33 17.81
N ILE A 37 13.44 -5.19 17.17
CA ILE A 37 13.73 -5.09 15.74
C ILE A 37 12.44 -5.24 14.93
N MET A 38 11.57 -6.20 15.23
CA MET A 38 10.26 -6.34 14.59
C MET A 38 9.33 -5.14 14.87
N ILE A 39 9.34 -4.59 16.07
CA ILE A 39 8.60 -3.36 16.42
C ILE A 39 9.24 -2.14 15.73
N GLN A 40 10.55 -2.06 15.63
CA GLN A 40 11.25 -1.03 14.86
C GLN A 40 11.04 -1.20 13.35
N TYR A 41 11.01 -2.43 12.83
CA TYR A 41 10.67 -2.71 11.43
C TYR A 41 9.17 -2.51 11.13
N SER A 42 8.26 -2.77 12.08
CA SER A 42 6.84 -2.44 11.93
C SER A 42 6.52 -0.95 12.17
N LEU A 43 7.41 -0.20 12.82
CA LEU A 43 7.29 1.23 13.09
C LEU A 43 8.33 2.11 12.37
N GLY A 44 9.36 1.53 11.76
CA GLY A 44 10.56 2.23 11.30
C GLY A 44 10.90 2.13 9.83
N GLY A 45 10.09 1.47 9.00
CA GLY A 45 10.35 1.34 7.55
C GLY A 45 9.66 2.37 6.67
N ILE A 46 8.60 3.02 7.13
CA ILE A 46 7.87 4.02 6.36
C ILE A 46 8.37 5.37 6.80
N LYS A 47 9.24 5.94 5.99
CA LYS A 47 9.71 7.31 6.14
C LYS A 47 8.49 8.23 6.08
N ASN A 48 8.08 8.75 7.22
CA ASN A 48 6.70 9.20 7.45
C ASN A 48 6.56 10.68 7.12
N MET A 49 6.11 11.02 5.90
CA MET A 49 5.75 12.39 5.51
C MET A 49 4.67 13.00 6.42
N ARG A 50 3.96 12.17 7.19
CA ARG A 50 3.01 12.62 8.22
C ARG A 50 3.66 13.52 9.28
N ASN A 51 5.00 13.45 9.46
CA ASN A 51 5.74 14.36 10.33
C ASN A 51 5.70 15.82 9.84
N LEU A 52 5.32 16.08 8.60
CA LEU A 52 5.05 17.42 8.08
C LEU A 52 3.70 17.98 8.55
N LEU A 53 2.77 17.11 8.92
CA LEU A 53 1.50 17.52 9.52
C LEU A 53 1.72 18.03 10.95
N SER A 54 0.87 18.96 11.40
CA SER A 54 0.83 19.34 12.82
C SER A 54 0.46 18.15 13.70
N THR A 55 0.85 18.17 14.98
CA THR A 55 0.49 17.11 15.95
C THR A 55 -1.03 16.88 16.03
N LYS A 56 -1.81 17.97 15.86
CA LYS A 56 -3.27 17.91 15.80
C LYS A 56 -3.73 17.15 14.55
N ASP A 57 -3.25 17.56 13.38
CA ASP A 57 -3.65 16.94 12.10
C ASP A 57 -3.25 15.47 12.04
N GLN A 58 -2.06 15.11 12.54
CA GLN A 58 -1.64 13.71 12.66
C GLN A 58 -2.60 12.89 13.53
N ARG A 59 -3.06 13.45 14.66
CA ARG A 59 -4.00 12.79 15.56
C ARG A 59 -5.38 12.65 14.92
N GLN A 60 -5.88 13.69 14.27
CA GLN A 60 -7.16 13.69 13.56
C GLN A 60 -7.16 12.69 12.39
N LEU A 61 -6.08 12.65 11.60
CA LEU A 61 -5.93 11.67 10.53
C LEU A 61 -5.92 10.22 11.06
N ARG A 62 -5.15 9.95 12.13
CA ARG A 62 -5.13 8.63 12.78
C ARG A 62 -6.49 8.24 13.36
N LEU A 63 -7.25 9.21 13.87
CA LEU A 63 -8.61 9.00 14.36
C LEU A 63 -9.52 8.54 13.23
N MET A 64 -9.54 9.25 12.10
CA MET A 64 -10.32 8.87 10.92
C MET A 64 -9.94 7.48 10.41
N GLU A 65 -8.66 7.20 10.24
CA GLU A 65 -8.16 5.88 9.83
C GLU A 65 -8.60 4.76 10.78
N THR A 66 -8.51 5.02 12.10
CA THR A 66 -8.92 4.02 13.11
C THR A 66 -10.41 3.71 13.03
N LEU A 67 -11.25 4.71 12.83
CA LEU A 67 -12.70 4.54 12.72
C LEU A 67 -13.07 3.81 11.41
N ILE A 68 -12.45 4.17 10.29
CA ILE A 68 -12.71 3.56 8.98
C ILE A 68 -12.32 2.08 8.97
N GLN A 69 -11.19 1.73 9.58
CA GLN A 69 -10.71 0.35 9.62
C GLN A 69 -11.60 -0.58 10.47
N ASN A 70 -12.20 -0.07 11.54
CA ASN A 70 -12.90 -0.91 12.49
C ASN A 70 -14.41 -1.05 12.21
N ARG A 71 -15.06 -0.12 11.51
CA ARG A 71 -16.51 -0.11 11.17
C ARG A 71 -17.47 -0.51 12.31
N ASN A 72 -17.01 -0.53 13.56
CA ASN A 72 -17.75 -0.89 14.76
C ASN A 72 -17.65 0.24 15.78
N TRP A 73 -18.55 0.23 16.76
CA TRP A 73 -18.51 1.15 17.89
C TRP A 73 -17.24 0.99 18.72
N ILE A 74 -16.44 2.05 18.83
CA ILE A 74 -15.24 2.06 19.67
C ILE A 74 -15.46 3.04 20.83
N ARG A 75 -15.24 2.57 22.05
CA ARG A 75 -15.40 3.41 23.24
C ARG A 75 -14.44 4.61 23.20
N LEU A 76 -14.97 5.78 23.61
CA LEU A 76 -14.20 7.03 23.56
C LEU A 76 -12.88 6.94 24.33
N HIS A 77 -12.89 6.32 25.51
CA HIS A 77 -11.69 6.08 26.31
C HIS A 77 -10.63 5.25 25.55
N ALA A 78 -11.03 4.16 24.92
CA ALA A 78 -10.13 3.30 24.15
C ALA A 78 -9.50 4.04 22.95
N LEU A 79 -10.29 4.89 22.26
CA LEU A 79 -9.77 5.75 21.20
C LEU A 79 -8.78 6.78 21.74
N ALA A 80 -9.07 7.43 22.86
CA ALA A 80 -8.21 8.42 23.49
C ALA A 80 -6.87 7.79 23.93
N GLU A 81 -6.91 6.62 24.54
CA GLU A 81 -5.73 5.83 24.91
C GLU A 81 -4.89 5.46 23.66
N LYS A 82 -5.52 4.88 22.65
CA LYS A 82 -4.86 4.50 21.39
C LYS A 82 -4.19 5.67 20.68
N LEU A 83 -4.81 6.86 20.76
CA LEU A 83 -4.30 8.08 20.11
C LEU A 83 -3.37 8.91 21.00
N GLY A 84 -3.12 8.49 22.24
CA GLY A 84 -2.25 9.18 23.19
C GLY A 84 -2.77 10.56 23.59
N CYS A 85 -4.09 10.74 23.74
CA CYS A 85 -4.69 12.02 24.08
C CYS A 85 -5.79 11.87 25.15
N THR A 86 -6.29 13.01 25.66
CA THR A 86 -7.44 12.99 26.58
C THR A 86 -8.76 12.91 25.81
N GLU A 87 -9.81 12.36 26.46
CA GLU A 87 -11.16 12.34 25.87
C GLU A 87 -11.67 13.74 25.51
N ARG A 88 -11.27 14.78 26.26
CA ARG A 88 -11.63 16.17 25.98
C ARG A 88 -11.06 16.64 24.64
N ILE A 89 -9.77 16.34 24.40
CA ILE A 89 -9.11 16.65 23.11
C ILE A 89 -9.81 15.90 21.99
N LEU A 90 -10.08 14.61 22.19
CA LEU A 90 -10.75 13.78 21.19
C LEU A 90 -12.16 14.28 20.84
N LYS A 91 -12.94 14.74 21.82
CA LYS A 91 -14.26 15.35 21.58
C LYS A 91 -14.17 16.62 20.72
N ASN A 92 -13.15 17.46 20.97
CA ASN A 92 -12.91 18.64 20.14
C ASN A 92 -12.52 18.23 18.70
N ASP A 93 -11.60 17.27 18.55
CA ASP A 93 -11.22 16.75 17.24
C ASP A 93 -12.42 16.20 16.46
N LEU A 94 -13.31 15.42 17.12
CA LEU A 94 -14.52 14.89 16.49
C LEU A 94 -15.47 16.02 16.03
N ASN A 95 -15.62 17.07 16.79
CA ASN A 95 -16.46 18.21 16.39
C ASN A 95 -15.90 18.95 15.18
N GLU A 96 -14.58 19.16 15.14
CA GLU A 96 -13.92 19.76 13.99
C GLU A 96 -14.03 18.89 12.74
N LEU A 97 -13.81 17.57 12.89
CA LEU A 97 -13.92 16.61 11.79
C LEU A 97 -15.35 16.53 11.24
N ARG A 98 -16.38 16.59 12.07
CA ARG A 98 -17.78 16.67 11.61
C ARG A 98 -18.05 17.93 10.79
N THR A 99 -17.41 19.03 11.16
CA THR A 99 -17.51 20.29 10.39
C THR A 99 -16.74 20.22 9.08
N ALA A 100 -15.55 19.61 9.10
CA ALA A 100 -14.70 19.45 7.94
C ALA A 100 -15.25 18.46 6.89
N PHE A 101 -15.92 17.41 7.37
CA PHE A 101 -16.45 16.33 6.54
C PHE A 101 -17.96 16.16 6.73
N PRO A 102 -18.79 17.06 6.20
CA PRO A 102 -20.25 17.00 6.41
C PRO A 102 -20.90 15.76 5.73
N ASN A 103 -20.23 15.17 4.75
CA ASN A 103 -20.68 13.96 4.04
C ASN A 103 -20.27 12.66 4.73
N ILE A 104 -19.55 12.73 5.85
CA ILE A 104 -19.14 11.57 6.63
C ILE A 104 -19.92 11.57 7.94
N ASP A 105 -20.73 10.52 8.17
CA ASP A 105 -21.51 10.41 9.40
C ASP A 105 -20.64 9.86 10.55
N ILE A 106 -20.15 10.77 11.40
CA ILE A 106 -19.39 10.41 12.60
C ILE A 106 -20.37 10.37 13.78
N GLN A 107 -20.87 9.19 14.09
CA GLN A 107 -21.86 8.93 15.12
C GLN A 107 -21.24 8.83 16.52
N SER A 108 -21.98 9.30 17.51
CA SER A 108 -21.63 9.17 18.93
C SER A 108 -22.81 8.61 19.71
N SER A 109 -22.56 7.59 20.52
CA SER A 109 -23.59 6.96 21.38
C SER A 109 -22.96 6.51 22.71
N VAL A 110 -23.78 5.89 23.57
CA VAL A 110 -23.32 5.23 24.81
C VAL A 110 -22.31 4.09 24.52
N ASN A 111 -22.36 3.52 23.32
CA ASN A 111 -21.47 2.44 22.89
C ASN A 111 -20.09 2.97 22.41
N GLY A 112 -19.97 4.27 22.17
CA GLY A 112 -18.74 4.91 21.72
C GLY A 112 -18.92 5.76 20.45
N ILE A 113 -17.92 5.73 19.59
CA ILE A 113 -17.84 6.44 18.32
C ILE A 113 -17.81 5.42 17.19
N MET A 114 -18.53 5.68 16.12
CA MET A 114 -18.52 4.92 14.87
C MET A 114 -18.53 5.90 13.69
N ILE A 115 -17.99 5.47 12.58
CA ILE A 115 -18.05 6.19 11.31
C ILE A 115 -18.87 5.38 10.32
N ASP A 116 -19.73 6.06 9.61
CA ASP A 116 -20.43 5.52 8.44
C ASP A 116 -20.07 6.36 7.23
N LEU A 117 -19.49 5.70 6.23
CA LEU A 117 -19.11 6.32 4.96
C LEU A 117 -20.27 6.11 3.98
N ASP A 118 -20.83 7.20 3.50
CA ASP A 118 -21.76 7.14 2.37
C ASP A 118 -21.08 6.48 1.17
N VAL A 119 -21.87 5.80 0.33
CA VAL A 119 -21.42 5.14 -0.90
C VAL A 119 -20.70 6.10 -1.88
N ASN A 120 -20.93 7.39 -1.75
CA ASN A 120 -20.32 8.43 -2.57
C ASN A 120 -19.10 9.11 -1.90
N THR A 121 -18.64 8.64 -0.74
CA THR A 121 -17.52 9.23 -0.02
C THR A 121 -16.26 8.41 -0.25
N SER A 122 -15.21 9.05 -0.74
CA SER A 122 -13.90 8.44 -0.91
C SER A 122 -13.05 8.61 0.34
N VAL A 123 -12.26 7.60 0.67
CA VAL A 123 -11.25 7.71 1.74
C VAL A 123 -10.16 8.71 1.36
N GLU A 124 -9.89 8.85 0.08
CA GLU A 124 -8.93 9.80 -0.49
C GLU A 124 -9.29 11.26 -0.18
N ASP A 125 -10.58 11.62 -0.08
CA ASP A 125 -11.03 12.97 0.28
C ASP A 125 -10.49 13.41 1.65
N ILE A 126 -10.32 12.45 2.56
CA ILE A 126 -9.77 12.71 3.89
C ILE A 126 -8.29 13.10 3.78
N TYR A 127 -7.49 12.37 3.01
CA TYR A 127 -6.07 12.68 2.83
C TYR A 127 -5.88 13.99 2.07
N GLN A 128 -6.68 14.25 1.03
CA GLN A 128 -6.68 15.52 0.31
C GLN A 128 -6.95 16.72 1.23
N TYR A 129 -7.92 16.59 2.13
CA TYR A 129 -8.21 17.65 3.11
C TYR A 129 -6.98 17.98 3.96
N PHE A 130 -6.30 16.97 4.52
CA PHE A 130 -5.12 17.21 5.35
C PHE A 130 -3.94 17.77 4.55
N LEU A 131 -3.74 17.34 3.30
CA LEU A 131 -2.74 17.94 2.42
C LEU A 131 -3.07 19.41 2.10
N ALA A 132 -4.34 19.70 1.81
CA ALA A 132 -4.79 21.05 1.48
C ALA A 132 -4.64 22.05 2.64
N HIS A 133 -4.89 21.61 3.87
CA HIS A 133 -4.96 22.49 5.05
C HIS A 133 -3.66 22.51 5.86
N SER A 134 -2.69 21.65 5.56
CA SER A 134 -1.40 21.64 6.23
C SER A 134 -0.52 22.80 5.78
N GLN A 135 -0.08 23.63 6.72
CA GLN A 135 0.83 24.74 6.43
C GLN A 135 2.15 24.31 5.77
N ALA A 136 2.65 23.13 6.09
CA ALA A 136 3.87 22.60 5.49
C ALA A 136 3.68 22.29 4.00
N PHE A 137 2.59 21.64 3.65
CA PHE A 137 2.30 21.33 2.25
C PHE A 137 1.90 22.57 1.46
N GLN A 138 1.17 23.51 2.06
CA GLN A 138 0.89 24.81 1.46
C GLN A 138 2.18 25.60 1.16
N LEU A 139 3.16 25.57 2.06
CA LEU A 139 4.47 26.20 1.82
C LEU A 139 5.22 25.52 0.67
N LEU A 140 5.28 24.19 0.64
CA LEU A 140 5.93 23.42 -0.43
C LEU A 140 5.31 23.71 -1.79
N GLU A 141 3.97 23.69 -1.88
CA GLU A 141 3.24 23.98 -3.12
C GLU A 141 3.44 25.43 -3.57
N TYR A 142 3.35 26.38 -2.64
CA TYR A 142 3.60 27.78 -2.94
C TYR A 142 5.03 28.00 -3.50
N MET A 143 6.04 27.40 -2.87
CA MET A 143 7.43 27.52 -3.31
C MET A 143 7.67 26.85 -4.66
N PHE A 144 6.98 25.75 -4.96
CA PHE A 144 7.07 25.08 -6.26
C PHE A 144 6.62 25.98 -7.41
N PHE A 145 5.50 26.69 -7.24
CA PHE A 145 4.94 27.57 -8.27
C PHE A 145 5.53 28.98 -8.29
N ASN A 146 6.17 29.41 -7.21
CA ASN A 146 6.62 30.79 -7.03
C ASN A 146 8.12 30.87 -6.66
N GLU A 147 8.93 30.06 -7.31
CA GLU A 147 10.37 30.04 -7.09
C GLU A 147 11.03 31.37 -7.45
N GLY A 148 12.07 31.74 -6.72
CA GLY A 148 12.79 32.99 -6.92
C GLY A 148 12.16 34.24 -6.29
N LEU A 149 10.90 34.14 -5.83
CA LEU A 149 10.24 35.29 -5.19
C LEU A 149 10.83 35.59 -3.80
N PRO A 150 10.84 36.87 -3.38
CA PRO A 150 11.27 37.22 -2.04
C PRO A 150 10.37 36.63 -0.96
N ILE A 151 10.94 36.24 0.17
CA ILE A 151 10.22 35.61 1.30
C ILE A 151 8.99 36.37 1.79
N TYR A 152 8.99 37.72 1.71
CA TYR A 152 7.85 38.52 2.16
C TYR A 152 6.57 38.20 1.37
N ARG A 153 6.69 37.85 0.08
CA ARG A 153 5.55 37.40 -0.73
C ARG A 153 4.96 36.08 -0.21
N THR A 154 5.83 35.18 0.23
CA THR A 154 5.39 33.90 0.86
C THR A 154 4.68 34.18 2.18
N VAL A 155 5.19 35.13 2.98
CA VAL A 155 4.56 35.58 4.24
C VAL A 155 3.16 36.14 4.01
N GLU A 156 3.01 37.02 3.04
CA GLU A 156 1.73 37.64 2.68
C GLU A 156 0.72 36.60 2.22
N ASN A 157 1.12 35.71 1.31
CA ASN A 157 0.22 34.74 0.68
C ASN A 157 -0.23 33.66 1.67
N LEU A 158 0.67 33.16 2.50
CA LEU A 158 0.36 32.12 3.50
C LEU A 158 -0.15 32.70 4.83
N HIS A 159 -0.40 34.00 4.92
CA HIS A 159 -0.85 34.68 6.14
C HIS A 159 -0.03 34.28 7.38
N SER A 160 1.29 34.21 7.24
CA SER A 160 2.23 33.71 8.24
C SER A 160 3.21 34.81 8.72
N SER A 161 4.19 34.43 9.53
CA SER A 161 5.30 35.29 9.90
C SER A 161 6.63 34.72 9.38
N ASN A 162 7.63 35.60 9.17
CA ASN A 162 8.98 35.14 8.80
C ASN A 162 9.51 34.05 9.75
N ALA A 163 9.37 34.27 11.08
CA ALA A 163 9.83 33.31 12.08
C ALA A 163 9.14 31.96 11.96
N ASN A 164 7.83 31.95 11.69
CA ASN A 164 7.08 30.70 11.48
C ASN A 164 7.50 30.00 10.20
N LEU A 165 7.67 30.73 9.09
CA LEU A 165 8.12 30.14 7.81
C LEU A 165 9.51 29.54 7.92
N TYR A 166 10.48 30.22 8.55
CA TYR A 166 11.81 29.62 8.78
C TYR A 166 11.78 28.41 9.69
N ARG A 167 10.91 28.39 10.71
CA ARG A 167 10.73 27.22 11.57
C ARG A 167 10.12 26.05 10.80
N LEU A 168 9.11 26.35 10.01
CA LEU A 168 8.41 25.36 9.17
C LEU A 168 9.36 24.80 8.10
N GLY A 169 10.09 25.66 7.39
CA GLY A 169 11.06 25.26 6.37
C GLY A 169 12.16 24.36 6.93
N ARG A 170 12.71 24.67 8.13
CA ARG A 170 13.68 23.78 8.79
C ARG A 170 13.10 22.41 9.10
N ASN A 171 11.84 22.34 9.54
CA ASN A 171 11.18 21.05 9.78
C ASN A 171 10.97 20.27 8.47
N ILE A 172 10.56 20.96 7.41
CA ILE A 172 10.39 20.36 6.08
C ILE A 172 11.73 19.85 5.56
N THR A 173 12.77 20.68 5.53
CA THR A 173 14.12 20.28 5.11
C THR A 173 14.63 19.07 5.90
N LYS A 174 14.49 19.09 7.24
CA LYS A 174 14.90 17.96 8.07
C LYS A 174 14.18 16.66 7.69
N THR A 175 12.89 16.74 7.38
CA THR A 175 12.10 15.56 7.00
C THR A 175 12.43 15.10 5.58
N LEU A 176 12.53 16.00 4.63
CA LEU A 176 12.75 15.68 3.22
C LEU A 176 14.21 15.34 2.90
N SER A 177 15.19 16.00 3.51
CA SER A 177 16.61 15.73 3.24
C SER A 177 17.03 14.31 3.59
N SER A 178 16.35 13.69 4.58
CA SER A 178 16.65 12.31 4.97
C SER A 178 16.14 11.26 3.98
N GLN A 179 15.24 11.64 3.07
CA GLN A 179 14.55 10.71 2.17
C GLN A 179 14.76 11.05 0.70
N PHE A 180 14.52 12.33 0.35
CA PHE A 180 14.48 12.82 -1.02
C PHE A 180 15.65 13.75 -1.35
N GLN A 181 16.61 13.93 -0.46
CA GLN A 181 17.70 14.88 -0.65
C GLN A 181 17.18 16.27 -1.07
N ILE A 182 16.07 16.72 -0.47
CA ILE A 182 15.39 18.00 -0.77
C ILE A 182 15.60 18.96 0.37
N GLU A 183 15.96 20.20 0.03
CA GLU A 183 16.15 21.31 0.96
C GLU A 183 15.40 22.55 0.50
N LEU A 184 14.93 23.37 1.45
CA LEU A 184 14.29 24.65 1.16
C LEU A 184 15.25 25.81 1.39
N SER A 185 15.39 26.68 0.40
CA SER A 185 16.05 27.98 0.51
C SER A 185 15.00 29.10 0.60
N PHE A 186 15.31 30.14 1.37
CA PHE A 186 14.48 31.36 1.46
C PHE A 186 15.19 32.61 0.95
N THR A 187 16.39 32.47 0.40
CA THR A 187 17.24 33.58 -0.08
C THR A 187 18.05 33.19 -1.34
N PRO A 188 17.44 33.16 -2.52
CA PRO A 188 16.00 33.31 -2.86
C PRO A 188 15.17 32.11 -2.41
N THR A 189 13.84 32.26 -2.47
CA THR A 189 12.96 31.09 -2.24
C THR A 189 13.15 30.08 -3.35
N ALA A 190 13.58 28.86 -2.98
CA ALA A 190 13.84 27.80 -3.93
C ALA A 190 13.73 26.42 -3.26
N ILE A 191 13.44 25.41 -4.08
CA ILE A 191 13.49 24.00 -3.70
C ILE A 191 14.73 23.40 -4.36
N LEU A 192 15.71 23.03 -3.53
CA LEU A 192 17.02 22.59 -3.93
C LEU A 192 17.25 21.12 -3.58
N GLY A 193 18.19 20.48 -4.27
CA GLY A 193 18.59 19.09 -4.00
C GLY A 193 18.71 18.24 -5.26
N ASN A 194 18.50 16.93 -5.11
CA ASN A 194 18.47 16.03 -6.26
C ASN A 194 17.21 16.27 -7.08
N GLU A 195 17.38 16.70 -8.35
CA GLU A 195 16.25 17.11 -9.19
C GLU A 195 15.29 15.95 -9.52
N THR A 196 15.80 14.72 -9.65
CA THR A 196 14.97 13.53 -9.84
C THR A 196 14.07 13.30 -8.62
N ASP A 197 14.62 13.44 -7.42
CA ASP A 197 13.86 13.28 -6.17
C ASP A 197 12.82 14.36 -5.99
N ILE A 198 13.15 15.60 -6.36
CA ILE A 198 12.20 16.73 -6.32
C ILE A 198 11.01 16.43 -7.23
N ARG A 199 11.26 15.99 -8.48
CA ARG A 199 10.20 15.67 -9.42
C ARG A 199 9.34 14.50 -8.93
N TYR A 200 9.93 13.44 -8.38
CA TYR A 200 9.21 12.29 -7.84
C TYR A 200 8.37 12.67 -6.62
N PHE A 201 8.92 13.46 -5.69
CA PHE A 201 8.18 13.95 -4.54
C PHE A 201 6.93 14.75 -4.96
N PHE A 202 7.09 15.72 -5.87
CA PHE A 202 5.95 16.51 -6.33
C PHE A 202 4.95 15.72 -7.16
N ALA A 203 5.39 14.70 -7.89
CA ALA A 203 4.48 13.80 -8.59
C ALA A 203 3.57 13.04 -7.61
N GLN A 204 4.12 12.51 -6.53
CA GLN A 204 3.34 11.86 -5.47
C GLN A 204 2.46 12.88 -4.74
N TYR A 205 3.01 14.05 -4.37
CA TYR A 205 2.25 15.09 -3.69
C TYR A 205 1.04 15.56 -4.52
N PHE A 206 1.23 15.93 -5.77
CA PHE A 206 0.14 16.39 -6.62
C PHE A 206 -0.86 15.27 -6.95
N SER A 207 -0.40 14.02 -7.08
CA SER A 207 -1.27 12.87 -7.27
C SER A 207 -2.20 12.65 -6.07
N GLU A 208 -1.71 12.78 -4.83
CA GLU A 208 -2.52 12.62 -3.63
C GLU A 208 -3.34 13.88 -3.29
N ARG A 209 -2.82 15.09 -3.60
CA ARG A 209 -3.46 16.36 -3.27
C ARG A 209 -4.60 16.71 -4.21
N TYR A 210 -4.46 16.44 -5.52
CA TYR A 210 -5.40 16.84 -6.56
C TYR A 210 -6.13 15.67 -7.22
N TYR A 211 -5.97 14.49 -6.74
CA TYR A 211 -6.58 13.26 -7.22
C TYR A 211 -7.00 13.32 -8.71
N PHE A 212 -8.09 12.68 -9.16
CA PHE A 212 -8.41 12.58 -10.59
C PHE A 212 -9.17 13.77 -11.18
N LEU A 213 -9.74 14.64 -10.37
CA LEU A 213 -10.70 15.65 -10.84
C LEU A 213 -10.09 17.04 -11.04
N ASP A 214 -9.03 17.36 -10.31
CA ASP A 214 -8.44 18.67 -10.32
C ASP A 214 -7.05 18.66 -10.98
N TRP A 215 -6.77 19.67 -11.80
CA TRP A 215 -5.48 19.85 -12.44
C TRP A 215 -4.67 20.91 -11.69
N PRO A 216 -3.44 20.59 -11.19
CA PRO A 216 -2.70 21.49 -10.30
C PRO A 216 -1.97 22.64 -10.99
N PHE A 217 -1.86 22.67 -12.32
CA PHE A 217 -0.99 23.60 -13.06
C PHE A 217 -1.80 24.70 -13.75
N PRO A 218 -1.95 25.92 -13.17
CA PRO A 218 -2.79 26.98 -13.73
C PRO A 218 -2.28 27.51 -15.07
N ASP A 219 -0.95 27.59 -15.25
CA ASP A 219 -0.31 28.14 -16.44
C ASP A 219 -0.01 27.08 -17.52
N LEU A 220 -0.42 25.84 -17.30
CA LEU A 220 -0.24 24.73 -18.22
C LEU A 220 -1.55 23.91 -18.29
N PRO A 221 -2.52 24.31 -19.14
CA PRO A 221 -3.78 23.59 -19.28
C PRO A 221 -3.58 22.11 -19.61
N GLU A 222 -4.35 21.26 -18.96
CA GLU A 222 -4.23 19.81 -19.14
C GLU A 222 -4.41 19.38 -20.60
N GLU A 223 -5.24 20.07 -21.37
CA GLU A 223 -5.52 19.81 -22.77
C GLU A 223 -4.26 19.97 -23.64
N ASN A 224 -3.48 21.04 -23.41
CA ASN A 224 -2.23 21.29 -24.14
C ASN A 224 -1.18 20.21 -23.85
N LEU A 225 -1.13 19.75 -22.59
CA LEU A 225 -0.23 18.70 -22.16
C LEU A 225 -0.66 17.33 -22.68
N THR A 226 -1.96 17.08 -22.75
CA THR A 226 -2.51 15.81 -23.23
C THR A 226 -2.04 15.49 -24.65
N GLU A 227 -2.06 16.45 -25.56
CA GLU A 227 -1.59 16.25 -26.94
C GLU A 227 -0.10 15.89 -26.98
N PHE A 228 0.73 16.59 -26.19
CA PHE A 228 2.14 16.31 -26.05
C PHE A 228 2.41 14.91 -25.45
N ALA A 229 1.71 14.57 -24.38
CA ALA A 229 1.82 13.27 -23.73
C ALA A 229 1.36 12.12 -24.66
N ASP A 230 0.24 12.30 -25.37
CA ASP A 230 -0.28 11.31 -26.31
C ASP A 230 0.67 11.06 -27.49
N PHE A 231 1.32 12.10 -27.97
CA PHE A 231 2.29 11.97 -29.04
C PHE A 231 3.44 11.03 -28.62
N PHE A 232 4.07 11.29 -27.47
CA PHE A 232 5.16 10.46 -26.99
C PHE A 232 4.69 9.07 -26.53
N TYR A 233 3.51 8.95 -25.94
CA TYR A 233 2.91 7.66 -25.62
C TYR A 233 2.78 6.76 -26.85
N LYS A 234 2.30 7.30 -27.98
CA LYS A 234 2.15 6.54 -29.23
C LYS A 234 3.46 6.04 -29.80
N ILE A 235 4.54 6.80 -29.61
CA ILE A 235 5.88 6.39 -30.08
C ILE A 235 6.43 5.23 -29.24
N THR A 236 6.24 5.29 -27.91
CA THR A 236 6.78 4.28 -26.99
C THR A 236 5.98 2.97 -27.00
N ASN A 237 4.75 2.98 -27.51
CA ASN A 237 3.82 1.85 -27.50
C ASN A 237 3.67 1.20 -26.10
N TYR A 238 3.81 2.01 -25.03
CA TYR A 238 3.65 1.54 -23.66
C TYR A 238 2.18 1.19 -23.37
N PRO A 239 1.86 0.08 -22.68
CA PRO A 239 0.47 -0.30 -22.36
C PRO A 239 -0.11 0.62 -21.28
N MET A 240 -0.46 1.84 -21.65
CA MET A 240 -0.92 2.89 -20.73
C MET A 240 -2.33 2.58 -20.21
N ARG A 241 -2.49 2.62 -18.88
CA ARG A 241 -3.79 2.53 -18.20
C ARG A 241 -4.13 3.87 -17.55
N PHE A 242 -5.40 4.11 -17.26
CA PHE A 242 -5.91 5.39 -16.75
C PHE A 242 -5.09 5.99 -15.59
N SER A 243 -4.80 5.21 -14.55
CA SER A 243 -4.05 5.68 -13.38
C SER A 243 -2.59 6.02 -13.71
N ILE A 244 -1.94 5.21 -14.55
CA ILE A 244 -0.57 5.42 -15.00
C ILE A 244 -0.50 6.66 -15.89
N TYR A 245 -1.48 6.85 -16.77
CA TYR A 245 -1.55 7.99 -17.68
C TYR A 245 -1.65 9.32 -16.93
N ARG A 246 -2.40 9.38 -15.84
CA ARG A 246 -2.46 10.55 -14.97
C ARG A 246 -1.10 10.88 -14.36
N MET A 247 -0.42 9.88 -13.77
CA MET A 247 0.92 10.05 -13.20
C MET A 247 1.93 10.48 -14.27
N TYR A 248 1.85 9.91 -15.46
CA TYR A 248 2.67 10.28 -16.61
C TYR A 248 2.50 11.76 -16.97
N LYS A 249 1.26 12.25 -17.09
CA LYS A 249 0.99 13.68 -17.34
C LYS A 249 1.51 14.59 -16.22
N LEU A 250 1.33 14.21 -14.95
CA LEU A 250 1.85 14.96 -13.81
C LEU A 250 3.38 15.07 -13.87
N MET A 251 4.08 13.97 -14.13
CA MET A 251 5.54 13.94 -14.27
C MET A 251 6.03 14.87 -15.39
N ILE A 252 5.37 14.85 -16.55
CA ILE A 252 5.68 15.75 -17.66
C ILE A 252 5.47 17.21 -17.26
N ALA A 253 4.33 17.53 -16.64
CA ALA A 253 4.02 18.90 -16.20
C ALA A 253 5.04 19.42 -15.19
N ILE A 254 5.38 18.61 -14.19
CA ILE A 254 6.40 18.93 -13.19
C ILE A 254 7.75 19.18 -13.87
N SER A 255 8.15 18.30 -14.80
CA SER A 255 9.41 18.44 -15.53
C SER A 255 9.44 19.74 -16.34
N ILE A 256 8.35 20.12 -17.01
CA ILE A 256 8.21 21.39 -17.74
C ILE A 256 8.37 22.58 -16.79
N TYR A 257 7.69 22.58 -15.64
CA TYR A 257 7.82 23.65 -14.65
C TYR A 257 9.24 23.79 -14.10
N ARG A 258 9.88 22.67 -13.79
CA ARG A 258 11.26 22.66 -13.28
C ARG A 258 12.25 23.14 -14.33
N VAL A 259 12.11 22.68 -15.57
CA VAL A 259 12.96 23.12 -16.70
C VAL A 259 12.78 24.63 -16.98
N LYS A 260 11.55 25.15 -16.96
CA LYS A 260 11.27 26.58 -17.09
C LYS A 260 11.99 27.43 -16.04
N ASN A 261 12.16 26.89 -14.83
CA ASN A 261 12.90 27.54 -13.74
C ASN A 261 14.42 27.25 -13.76
N GLY A 262 14.93 26.59 -14.80
CA GLY A 262 16.36 26.35 -14.99
C GLY A 262 16.90 25.14 -14.23
N HIS A 263 16.05 24.22 -13.77
CA HIS A 263 16.45 23.01 -13.08
C HIS A 263 16.53 21.83 -14.05
N PHE A 264 17.73 21.29 -14.17
CA PHE A 264 18.05 20.21 -15.11
C PHE A 264 18.58 18.99 -14.35
N ILE A 265 18.31 17.80 -14.87
CA ILE A 265 18.88 16.54 -14.42
C ILE A 265 20.16 16.31 -15.23
N ASP A 266 21.23 15.84 -14.60
CA ASP A 266 22.44 15.43 -15.30
C ASP A 266 22.14 14.22 -16.20
N LEU A 267 22.25 14.42 -17.51
CA LEU A 267 22.01 13.36 -18.48
C LEU A 267 23.26 12.49 -18.62
N PRO A 268 23.12 11.15 -18.69
CA PRO A 268 24.26 10.26 -19.01
C PRO A 268 24.88 10.62 -20.34
N ASN A 269 26.23 10.53 -20.46
CA ASN A 269 26.95 10.90 -21.68
C ASN A 269 26.49 10.13 -22.94
N HIS A 270 26.04 8.87 -22.76
CA HIS A 270 25.57 8.03 -23.86
C HIS A 270 24.10 8.28 -24.24
N PHE A 271 23.36 9.10 -23.45
CA PHE A 271 21.95 9.36 -23.69
C PHE A 271 21.68 9.88 -25.11
N PHE A 272 22.46 10.84 -25.56
CA PHE A 272 22.29 11.43 -26.88
C PHE A 272 22.65 10.46 -28.02
N ASP A 273 23.59 9.56 -27.80
CA ASP A 273 24.00 8.56 -28.81
C ASP A 273 22.90 7.51 -29.03
N GLU A 274 22.18 7.15 -27.99
CA GLU A 274 21.09 6.13 -28.01
C GLU A 274 19.76 6.70 -28.44
N TYR A 275 19.32 7.81 -27.84
CA TYR A 275 17.94 8.29 -27.97
C TYR A 275 17.75 9.40 -28.99
N TYR A 276 18.78 10.20 -29.27
CA TYR A 276 18.69 11.26 -30.26
C TYR A 276 18.38 10.76 -31.68
N PRO A 277 18.97 9.66 -32.18
CA PRO A 277 18.62 9.11 -33.48
C PRO A 277 17.14 8.67 -33.55
N LEU A 278 16.58 8.18 -32.46
CA LEU A 278 15.17 7.78 -32.39
C LEU A 278 14.23 8.98 -32.56
N LEU A 279 14.56 10.10 -31.91
CA LEU A 279 13.81 11.35 -32.02
C LEU A 279 13.89 11.93 -33.44
N MET A 280 15.06 11.93 -34.06
CA MET A 280 15.28 12.47 -35.40
C MET A 280 14.63 11.64 -36.50
N ASN A 281 14.28 10.38 -36.25
CA ASN A 281 13.53 9.54 -37.18
C ASN A 281 12.03 9.81 -37.19
N ILE A 282 11.52 10.67 -36.27
CA ILE A 282 10.11 11.04 -36.22
C ILE A 282 9.77 11.93 -37.45
N PRO A 283 8.77 11.58 -38.27
CA PRO A 283 8.35 12.41 -39.39
C PRO A 283 7.93 13.82 -38.94
N ASN A 284 8.39 14.85 -39.65
CA ASN A 284 8.11 16.26 -39.37
C ASN A 284 8.50 16.71 -37.95
N PHE A 285 9.56 16.14 -37.39
CA PHE A 285 9.96 16.37 -35.99
C PHE A 285 10.17 17.86 -35.68
N GLU A 286 10.83 18.62 -36.59
CA GLU A 286 11.07 20.05 -36.40
C GLU A 286 9.74 20.85 -36.31
N GLU A 287 8.75 20.55 -37.16
CA GLU A 287 7.44 21.19 -37.12
C GLU A 287 6.69 20.88 -35.82
N LEU A 288 6.83 19.65 -35.33
CA LEU A 288 6.27 19.22 -34.05
C LEU A 288 6.90 19.95 -32.86
N LEU A 289 8.23 20.17 -32.89
CA LEU A 289 8.92 20.95 -31.87
C LEU A 289 8.40 22.39 -31.79
N VAL A 290 8.20 23.05 -32.93
CA VAL A 290 7.61 24.41 -33.00
C VAL A 290 6.20 24.39 -32.44
N HIS A 291 5.35 23.47 -32.88
CA HIS A 291 3.98 23.36 -32.44
C HIS A 291 3.87 23.17 -30.91
N PHE A 292 4.64 22.25 -30.34
CA PHE A 292 4.63 22.03 -28.89
C PHE A 292 5.28 23.20 -28.11
N SER A 293 6.27 23.88 -28.69
CA SER A 293 6.85 25.07 -28.07
C SER A 293 5.82 26.18 -27.88
N GLU A 294 4.99 26.42 -28.88
CA GLU A 294 3.89 27.40 -28.81
C GLU A 294 2.85 27.00 -27.78
N LYS A 295 2.43 25.73 -27.77
CA LYS A 295 1.39 25.23 -26.84
C LYS A 295 1.83 25.22 -25.39
N LEU A 296 3.07 24.82 -25.11
CA LEU A 296 3.59 24.66 -23.76
C LEU A 296 4.26 25.93 -23.22
N GLY A 297 4.45 26.95 -24.07
CA GLY A 297 5.14 28.20 -23.70
C GLY A 297 6.56 27.95 -23.22
N LEU A 298 7.25 27.00 -23.87
CA LEU A 298 8.63 26.62 -23.61
C LEU A 298 9.27 26.21 -24.93
N GLU A 299 10.45 26.71 -25.24
CA GLU A 299 11.18 26.26 -26.42
C GLU A 299 11.52 24.76 -26.27
N ILE A 300 10.84 23.93 -27.04
CA ILE A 300 11.04 22.48 -27.02
C ILE A 300 12.15 22.12 -28.00
N THR A 301 13.28 21.73 -27.45
CA THR A 301 14.42 21.18 -28.18
C THR A 301 14.58 19.70 -27.86
N PRO A 302 15.39 18.92 -28.60
CA PRO A 302 15.70 17.53 -28.24
C PRO A 302 16.24 17.39 -26.79
N ASP A 303 17.07 18.36 -26.33
CA ASP A 303 17.59 18.39 -24.98
C ASP A 303 16.47 18.59 -23.93
N ILE A 304 15.51 19.45 -24.23
CA ILE A 304 14.35 19.67 -23.35
C ILE A 304 13.45 18.44 -23.33
N ILE A 305 13.27 17.75 -24.45
CA ILE A 305 12.55 16.46 -24.49
C ILE A 305 13.27 15.44 -23.60
N ALA A 306 14.61 15.34 -23.72
CA ALA A 306 15.40 14.49 -22.85
C ALA A 306 15.17 14.81 -21.36
N GLN A 307 15.21 16.10 -21.00
CA GLN A 307 14.96 16.56 -19.64
C GLN A 307 13.54 16.25 -19.12
N ILE A 308 12.54 16.24 -19.99
CA ILE A 308 11.18 15.92 -19.63
C ILE A 308 11.01 14.41 -19.39
N PHE A 309 11.63 13.58 -20.23
CA PHE A 309 11.38 12.13 -20.24
C PHE A 309 12.47 11.29 -19.55
N ILE A 310 13.58 11.88 -19.10
CA ILE A 310 14.69 11.13 -18.46
C ILE A 310 14.24 10.25 -17.30
N SER A 311 13.22 10.66 -16.55
CA SER A 311 12.67 9.88 -15.45
C SER A 311 12.02 8.55 -15.90
N PHE A 312 11.70 8.42 -17.20
CA PHE A 312 11.13 7.21 -17.80
C PHE A 312 12.16 6.40 -18.59
N ILE A 313 13.38 6.94 -18.75
CA ILE A 313 14.46 6.32 -19.52
C ILE A 313 15.55 5.91 -18.54
N GLN A 314 15.64 4.63 -18.26
CA GLN A 314 16.60 4.07 -17.30
C GLN A 314 17.20 2.78 -17.87
N ASN A 315 18.43 2.48 -17.47
CA ASN A 315 19.10 1.24 -17.84
C ASN A 315 18.29 0.04 -17.35
N ASN A 316 18.15 -0.98 -18.20
CA ASN A 316 17.37 -2.20 -17.90
C ASN A 316 15.87 -1.97 -17.59
N LEU A 317 15.31 -0.81 -17.93
CA LEU A 317 13.89 -0.55 -17.90
C LEU A 317 13.32 -0.65 -19.31
N PHE A 318 12.37 -1.55 -19.52
CA PHE A 318 11.77 -1.79 -20.84
C PHE A 318 10.35 -1.25 -20.89
N LEU A 319 10.06 -0.37 -21.83
CA LEU A 319 8.75 0.29 -21.92
C LEU A 319 7.62 -0.65 -22.34
N ASN A 320 7.94 -1.74 -23.03
CA ASN A 320 6.94 -2.73 -23.40
C ASN A 320 7.51 -4.16 -23.33
N PRO A 321 6.66 -5.19 -23.21
CA PRO A 321 7.10 -6.58 -23.12
C PRO A 321 7.95 -7.02 -24.32
N GLN A 322 7.64 -6.55 -25.53
CA GLN A 322 8.36 -6.95 -26.73
C GLN A 322 9.83 -6.51 -26.70
N GLU A 323 10.10 -5.28 -26.25
CA GLU A 323 11.48 -4.79 -26.06
C GLU A 323 12.22 -5.65 -25.05
N PHE A 324 11.59 -5.97 -23.92
CA PHE A 324 12.17 -6.83 -22.90
C PHE A 324 12.58 -8.20 -23.47
N PHE A 325 11.68 -8.88 -24.18
CA PHE A 325 11.97 -10.19 -24.76
C PHE A 325 13.01 -10.13 -25.87
N ASN A 326 12.98 -9.10 -26.70
CA ASN A 326 14.00 -8.93 -27.73
C ASN A 326 15.39 -8.69 -27.12
N SER A 327 15.46 -8.00 -25.98
CA SER A 327 16.74 -7.71 -25.30
C SER A 327 17.39 -8.94 -24.66
N LEU A 328 16.65 -10.03 -24.42
CA LEU A 328 17.18 -11.21 -23.71
C LEU A 328 18.34 -11.90 -24.43
N GLU A 329 18.51 -11.69 -25.73
CA GLU A 329 19.64 -12.25 -26.48
C GLU A 329 20.95 -11.49 -26.23
N GLU A 330 20.87 -10.16 -26.09
CA GLU A 330 22.04 -9.27 -25.99
C GLU A 330 22.28 -8.80 -24.53
N ASN A 331 21.24 -8.58 -23.74
CA ASN A 331 21.32 -8.10 -22.37
C ASN A 331 21.40 -9.27 -21.37
N SER A 332 22.60 -9.49 -20.82
CA SER A 332 22.84 -10.58 -19.86
C SER A 332 22.11 -10.39 -18.52
N GLU A 333 21.90 -9.15 -18.06
CA GLU A 333 21.20 -8.86 -16.80
C GLU A 333 19.70 -9.12 -16.95
N ALA A 334 19.09 -8.66 -18.04
CA ALA A 334 17.69 -8.94 -18.34
C ALA A 334 17.44 -10.44 -18.48
N ARG A 335 18.33 -11.16 -19.19
CA ARG A 335 18.26 -12.63 -19.33
C ARG A 335 18.35 -13.34 -17.98
N TYR A 336 19.29 -12.95 -17.14
CA TYR A 336 19.49 -13.54 -15.81
C TYR A 336 18.26 -13.29 -14.92
N SER A 337 17.75 -12.06 -14.91
CA SER A 337 16.53 -11.70 -14.22
C SER A 337 15.33 -12.52 -14.67
N TYR A 338 15.12 -12.66 -15.99
CA TYR A 338 14.05 -13.49 -16.56
C TYR A 338 14.12 -14.95 -16.07
N GLN A 339 15.31 -15.54 -16.11
CA GLN A 339 15.52 -16.93 -15.69
C GLN A 339 15.18 -17.14 -14.20
N LEU A 340 15.61 -16.21 -13.33
CA LEU A 340 15.33 -16.28 -11.91
C LEU A 340 13.85 -16.12 -11.62
N LEU A 341 13.20 -15.12 -12.19
CA LEU A 341 11.78 -14.85 -11.99
C LEU A 341 10.92 -16.00 -12.52
N SER A 342 11.24 -16.54 -13.69
CA SER A 342 10.54 -17.72 -14.25
C SER A 342 10.61 -18.92 -13.30
N GLN A 343 11.78 -19.21 -12.72
CA GLN A 343 11.92 -20.29 -11.74
C GLN A 343 11.12 -20.03 -10.45
N ILE A 344 11.05 -18.80 -9.99
CA ILE A 344 10.26 -18.41 -8.82
C ILE A 344 8.77 -18.65 -9.07
N LEU A 345 8.26 -18.14 -10.20
CA LEU A 345 6.86 -18.31 -10.55
C LEU A 345 6.50 -19.81 -10.72
N GLU A 346 7.42 -20.63 -11.28
CA GLU A 346 7.24 -22.06 -11.39
C GLU A 346 7.17 -22.75 -10.01
N ARG A 347 8.06 -22.37 -9.05
CA ARG A 347 8.02 -22.92 -7.68
C ARG A 347 6.74 -22.55 -6.96
N LEU A 348 6.32 -21.28 -7.00
CA LEU A 348 5.08 -20.80 -6.39
C LEU A 348 3.86 -21.49 -7.03
N SER A 349 3.86 -21.66 -8.37
CA SER A 349 2.81 -22.35 -9.10
C SER A 349 2.64 -23.80 -8.60
N LYS A 350 3.73 -24.54 -8.48
CA LYS A 350 3.71 -25.94 -7.99
C LYS A 350 3.29 -26.04 -6.53
N GLN A 351 3.82 -25.16 -5.68
CA GLN A 351 3.56 -25.18 -4.24
C GLN A 351 2.11 -24.87 -3.90
N TYR A 352 1.51 -23.88 -4.57
CA TYR A 352 0.16 -23.40 -4.27
C TYR A 352 -0.90 -23.87 -5.27
N LYS A 353 -0.52 -24.72 -6.25
CA LYS A 353 -1.42 -25.24 -7.31
C LYS A 353 -2.14 -24.11 -8.07
N ILE A 354 -1.41 -23.03 -8.34
CA ILE A 354 -1.87 -21.87 -9.10
C ILE A 354 -1.21 -21.83 -10.47
N THR A 355 -1.81 -21.10 -11.41
CA THR A 355 -1.26 -20.91 -12.75
C THR A 355 -1.14 -19.42 -13.03
N PHE A 356 0.05 -18.97 -13.39
CA PHE A 356 0.27 -17.61 -13.86
C PHE A 356 -0.02 -17.55 -15.36
N THR A 357 -1.25 -17.20 -15.73
CA THR A 357 -1.72 -17.18 -17.14
C THR A 357 -1.01 -16.13 -17.98
N ASN A 358 -0.65 -15.02 -17.37
CA ASN A 358 0.13 -13.93 -17.96
C ASN A 358 1.60 -13.96 -17.53
N HIS A 359 2.21 -15.16 -17.48
CA HIS A 359 3.56 -15.40 -16.96
C HIS A 359 4.61 -14.41 -17.47
N ASP A 360 4.70 -14.22 -18.76
CA ASP A 360 5.73 -13.39 -19.38
C ASP A 360 5.50 -11.89 -19.08
N GLU A 361 4.27 -11.42 -19.16
CA GLU A 361 3.93 -10.03 -18.79
C GLU A 361 4.22 -9.78 -17.31
N LEU A 362 3.92 -10.75 -16.44
CA LEU A 362 4.22 -10.65 -15.00
C LEU A 362 5.74 -10.57 -14.75
N ILE A 363 6.55 -11.36 -15.46
CA ILE A 363 8.01 -11.29 -15.35
C ILE A 363 8.53 -9.91 -15.80
N TRP A 364 8.03 -9.37 -16.89
CA TRP A 364 8.39 -8.02 -17.33
C TRP A 364 8.05 -6.97 -16.28
N HIS A 365 6.86 -7.03 -15.67
CA HIS A 365 6.48 -6.13 -14.58
C HIS A 365 7.39 -6.27 -13.35
N LEU A 366 7.70 -7.49 -12.93
CA LEU A 366 8.59 -7.77 -11.81
C LEU A 366 10.02 -7.31 -12.10
N HIS A 367 10.53 -7.55 -13.31
CA HIS A 367 11.83 -7.07 -13.75
C HIS A 367 11.88 -5.53 -13.69
N ASN A 368 10.96 -4.84 -14.34
CA ASN A 368 10.91 -3.38 -14.31
C ASN A 368 10.79 -2.83 -12.89
N THR A 369 9.99 -3.47 -12.03
CA THR A 369 9.90 -3.08 -10.62
C THR A 369 11.25 -3.21 -9.90
N ALA A 370 12.01 -4.26 -10.18
CA ALA A 370 13.32 -4.47 -9.57
C ALA A 370 14.39 -3.49 -10.07
N PHE A 371 14.37 -3.17 -11.37
CA PHE A 371 15.40 -2.34 -12.02
C PHE A 371 15.03 -0.85 -12.11
N PHE A 372 13.84 -0.44 -11.70
CA PHE A 372 13.48 0.98 -11.66
C PHE A 372 14.33 1.70 -10.60
N GLU A 373 15.23 2.53 -11.07
CA GLU A 373 16.11 3.32 -10.20
C GLU A 373 15.29 4.27 -9.32
N ARG A 374 15.64 4.33 -8.03
CA ARG A 374 14.95 5.15 -7.03
C ARG A 374 13.45 4.83 -6.89
N GLN A 375 13.07 3.58 -7.15
CA GLN A 375 11.69 3.11 -6.97
C GLN A 375 11.14 3.42 -5.56
N GLU A 376 11.99 3.32 -4.55
CA GLU A 376 11.67 3.62 -3.16
C GLU A 376 11.23 5.08 -2.97
N ILE A 377 11.77 6.01 -3.78
CA ILE A 377 11.41 7.43 -3.73
C ILE A 377 10.17 7.70 -4.56
N PHE A 378 10.16 7.23 -5.82
CA PHE A 378 9.02 7.40 -6.73
C PHE A 378 7.72 6.85 -6.14
N SER A 379 7.80 5.76 -5.38
CA SER A 379 6.63 5.08 -4.82
C SER A 379 6.33 5.45 -3.37
N THR A 380 7.09 6.37 -2.75
CA THR A 380 6.85 6.79 -1.35
C THR A 380 5.56 7.60 -1.26
N PRO A 381 4.53 7.11 -0.57
CA PRO A 381 3.29 7.85 -0.39
C PRO A 381 3.52 9.08 0.50
N ILE A 382 2.79 10.15 0.25
CA ILE A 382 2.82 11.32 1.11
C ILE A 382 2.03 11.05 2.39
N LEU A 383 0.76 10.71 2.29
CA LEU A 383 -0.10 10.37 3.43
C LEU A 383 -0.82 9.02 3.27
N PHE A 384 -1.19 8.63 2.05
CA PHE A 384 -2.06 7.50 1.77
C PHE A 384 -1.30 6.25 1.30
N GLU A 385 -1.17 5.29 2.19
CA GLU A 385 -0.38 4.06 1.99
C GLU A 385 -1.21 2.91 1.40
N GLN A 386 -1.78 3.11 0.22
CA GLN A 386 -2.63 2.10 -0.43
C GLN A 386 -1.91 0.76 -0.67
N LYS A 387 -0.64 0.79 -1.07
CA LYS A 387 0.14 -0.43 -1.34
C LYS A 387 0.32 -1.27 -0.07
N ALA A 388 0.75 -0.64 1.02
CA ALA A 388 0.93 -1.31 2.30
C ALA A 388 -0.39 -1.90 2.85
N LEU A 389 -1.51 -1.19 2.69
CA LEU A 389 -2.82 -1.68 3.06
C LEU A 389 -3.23 -2.92 2.23
N THR A 390 -2.91 -2.94 0.95
CA THR A 390 -3.17 -4.08 0.06
C THR A 390 -2.36 -5.29 0.50
N ILE A 391 -1.05 -5.13 0.68
CA ILE A 391 -0.15 -6.20 1.14
C ILE A 391 -0.64 -6.77 2.47
N LYS A 392 -0.96 -5.90 3.44
CA LYS A 392 -1.46 -6.31 4.75
C LYS A 392 -2.77 -7.12 4.67
N LYS A 393 -3.69 -6.77 3.76
CA LYS A 393 -4.90 -7.56 3.52
C LYS A 393 -4.54 -8.96 3.01
N PHE A 394 -3.63 -9.06 2.05
CA PHE A 394 -3.18 -10.36 1.54
C PHE A 394 -2.45 -11.18 2.61
N GLU A 395 -1.65 -10.57 3.48
CA GLU A 395 -1.02 -11.25 4.61
C GLU A 395 -2.03 -11.89 5.56
N VAL A 396 -3.15 -11.20 5.81
CA VAL A 396 -4.24 -11.74 6.64
C VAL A 396 -4.95 -12.91 5.93
N TYR A 397 -5.20 -12.77 4.63
CA TYR A 397 -5.94 -13.79 3.88
C TYR A 397 -5.07 -14.96 3.41
N PHE A 398 -3.81 -14.75 3.08
CA PHE A 398 -2.91 -15.74 2.45
C PHE A 398 -1.52 -15.75 3.07
N PRO A 399 -1.37 -15.95 4.40
CA PRO A 399 -0.08 -15.80 5.10
C PRO A 399 1.00 -16.72 4.56
N ASP A 400 0.69 -17.98 4.23
CA ASP A 400 1.66 -18.95 3.71
C ASP A 400 2.19 -18.56 2.33
N PHE A 401 1.29 -18.14 1.42
CA PHE A 401 1.68 -17.65 0.10
C PHE A 401 2.55 -16.39 0.23
N MET A 402 2.13 -15.46 1.08
CA MET A 402 2.86 -14.21 1.32
C MET A 402 4.26 -14.46 1.88
N GLY A 403 4.39 -15.41 2.82
CA GLY A 403 5.68 -15.81 3.37
C GLY A 403 6.61 -16.40 2.31
N SER A 404 6.12 -17.33 1.50
CA SER A 404 6.89 -17.96 0.43
C SER A 404 7.27 -16.97 -0.67
N ALA A 405 6.32 -16.17 -1.15
CA ALA A 405 6.59 -15.17 -2.19
C ALA A 405 7.62 -14.13 -1.71
N ARG A 406 7.52 -13.68 -0.45
CA ARG A 406 8.47 -12.74 0.15
C ARG A 406 9.89 -13.34 0.22
N GLN A 407 10.00 -14.60 0.61
CA GLN A 407 11.28 -15.30 0.67
C GLN A 407 11.92 -15.45 -0.71
N GLU A 408 11.16 -15.89 -1.71
CA GLU A 408 11.63 -16.07 -3.08
C GLU A 408 12.06 -14.74 -3.71
N LEU A 409 11.26 -13.68 -3.57
CA LEU A 409 11.59 -12.37 -4.10
C LEU A 409 12.76 -11.70 -3.36
N ALA A 410 12.95 -11.98 -2.07
CA ALA A 410 14.14 -11.53 -1.33
C ALA A 410 15.41 -12.21 -1.87
N GLN A 411 15.37 -13.52 -2.15
CA GLN A 411 16.50 -14.23 -2.78
C GLN A 411 16.78 -13.72 -4.19
N TYR A 412 15.75 -13.41 -4.97
CA TYR A 412 15.89 -12.79 -6.29
C TYR A 412 16.67 -11.47 -6.21
N ARG A 413 16.28 -10.58 -5.29
CA ARG A 413 16.97 -9.30 -5.10
C ARG A 413 18.45 -9.48 -4.75
N GLN A 414 18.76 -10.42 -3.85
CA GLN A 414 20.15 -10.76 -3.54
C GLN A 414 20.92 -11.22 -4.77
N ALA A 415 20.31 -12.07 -5.60
CA ALA A 415 20.94 -12.62 -6.80
C ALA A 415 21.25 -11.55 -7.87
N ILE A 416 20.41 -10.52 -7.98
CA ILE A 416 20.64 -9.37 -8.89
C ILE A 416 21.47 -8.25 -8.26
N GLY A 417 22.07 -8.48 -7.07
CA GLY A 417 22.97 -7.52 -6.42
C GLY A 417 22.29 -6.36 -5.68
N GLN A 418 20.99 -6.45 -5.40
CA GLN A 418 20.21 -5.40 -4.73
C GLN A 418 19.94 -5.78 -3.27
N HIS A 419 20.79 -5.33 -2.34
CA HIS A 419 20.70 -5.75 -0.93
C HIS A 419 20.02 -4.76 0.02
N ASP A 420 20.02 -3.47 -0.27
CA ASP A 420 19.94 -2.45 0.78
C ASP A 420 18.59 -1.76 0.99
N HIS A 421 17.56 -2.07 0.19
CA HIS A 421 16.27 -1.37 0.32
C HIS A 421 15.09 -2.34 0.57
N PRO A 422 14.69 -2.55 1.84
CA PRO A 422 13.56 -3.42 2.18
C PRO A 422 12.24 -2.96 1.52
N GLU A 423 12.09 -1.66 1.26
CA GLU A 423 10.92 -1.07 0.60
C GLU A 423 10.75 -1.58 -0.84
N GLN A 424 11.83 -1.87 -1.55
CA GLN A 424 11.75 -2.45 -2.90
C GLN A 424 11.17 -3.88 -2.89
N LEU A 425 11.40 -4.65 -1.82
CA LEU A 425 10.75 -5.96 -1.67
C LEU A 425 9.23 -5.82 -1.57
N GLU A 426 8.74 -4.81 -0.85
CA GLU A 426 7.31 -4.54 -0.76
C GLU A 426 6.72 -4.11 -2.12
N HIS A 427 7.49 -3.42 -2.97
CA HIS A 427 7.04 -3.11 -4.33
C HIS A 427 6.95 -4.36 -5.20
N LEU A 428 7.91 -5.27 -5.12
CA LEU A 428 7.84 -6.56 -5.82
C LEU A 428 6.67 -7.41 -5.29
N MET A 429 6.45 -7.44 -3.98
CA MET A 429 5.27 -8.09 -3.38
C MET A 429 3.98 -7.48 -3.92
N TYR A 430 3.87 -6.15 -3.95
CA TYR A 430 2.70 -5.48 -4.51
C TYR A 430 2.52 -5.82 -6.00
N THR A 431 3.60 -5.85 -6.78
CA THR A 431 3.56 -6.17 -8.21
C THR A 431 3.03 -7.57 -8.46
N ILE A 432 3.56 -8.60 -7.78
CA ILE A 432 3.03 -9.97 -7.96
C ILE A 432 1.56 -10.09 -7.55
N LEU A 433 1.13 -9.41 -6.48
CA LEU A 433 -0.26 -9.45 -6.00
C LEU A 433 -1.25 -8.76 -6.94
N THR A 434 -0.82 -7.74 -7.66
CA THR A 434 -1.71 -6.90 -8.49
C THR A 434 -1.64 -7.20 -9.98
N HIS A 435 -0.52 -7.77 -10.46
CA HIS A 435 -0.32 -8.06 -11.88
C HIS A 435 -0.47 -9.56 -12.22
N ALA A 436 -0.42 -10.48 -11.25
CA ALA A 436 -0.74 -11.87 -11.50
C ALA A 436 -2.26 -12.03 -11.68
N GLU A 437 -2.66 -12.46 -12.89
CA GLU A 437 -4.08 -12.64 -13.22
C GLU A 437 -4.75 -13.71 -12.36
N ASN A 438 -5.92 -13.38 -11.83
CA ASN A 438 -6.76 -14.29 -11.03
C ASN A 438 -6.07 -14.94 -9.80
N LEU A 439 -4.93 -14.40 -9.36
CA LEU A 439 -4.17 -14.96 -8.23
C LEU A 439 -5.04 -15.14 -6.98
N SER A 440 -5.76 -14.09 -6.59
CA SER A 440 -6.62 -14.14 -5.39
C SER A 440 -7.70 -15.23 -5.50
N THR A 441 -8.33 -15.32 -6.67
CA THR A 441 -9.37 -16.32 -6.94
C THR A 441 -8.81 -17.75 -6.84
N GLN A 442 -7.68 -18.00 -7.49
CA GLN A 442 -7.02 -19.31 -7.45
C GLN A 442 -6.58 -19.70 -6.02
N LEU A 443 -6.02 -18.75 -5.26
CA LEU A 443 -5.63 -18.98 -3.87
C LEU A 443 -6.85 -19.27 -2.97
N LEU A 444 -7.99 -18.62 -3.23
CA LEU A 444 -9.24 -18.89 -2.50
C LEU A 444 -9.86 -20.24 -2.87
N GLU A 445 -9.88 -20.60 -4.16
CA GLU A 445 -10.43 -21.86 -4.66
C GLU A 445 -9.64 -23.08 -4.21
N ASN A 446 -8.33 -22.94 -4.01
CA ASN A 446 -7.45 -24.01 -3.51
C ASN A 446 -7.56 -24.25 -2.00
N ARG A 447 -8.34 -23.45 -1.27
CA ARG A 447 -8.63 -23.70 0.15
C ARG A 447 -9.65 -24.82 0.31
N PRO A 448 -9.51 -25.68 1.34
CA PRO A 448 -10.56 -26.61 1.67
C PRO A 448 -11.84 -25.85 2.01
N PRO A 449 -13.00 -26.27 1.49
CA PRO A 449 -14.27 -25.64 1.82
C PRO A 449 -14.59 -25.83 3.31
N ILE A 450 -15.21 -24.84 3.91
CA ILE A 450 -15.69 -24.89 5.31
C ILE A 450 -16.96 -25.75 5.35
N LYS A 451 -16.97 -26.72 6.23
CA LYS A 451 -18.09 -27.65 6.38
C LYS A 451 -19.17 -27.06 7.29
N VAL A 452 -20.35 -26.89 6.75
CA VAL A 452 -21.51 -26.32 7.45
C VAL A 452 -22.62 -27.36 7.60
N LEU A 453 -23.01 -27.64 8.82
CA LEU A 453 -24.16 -28.48 9.12
C LEU A 453 -25.41 -27.63 9.35
N ILE A 454 -26.47 -27.94 8.62
CA ILE A 454 -27.78 -27.28 8.75
C ILE A 454 -28.71 -28.21 9.52
N ILE A 455 -29.25 -27.69 10.64
CA ILE A 455 -30.23 -28.38 11.47
C ILE A 455 -31.52 -27.56 11.44
N ASN A 456 -32.57 -28.15 10.89
CA ASN A 456 -33.84 -27.47 10.72
C ASN A 456 -34.99 -28.36 11.27
N ASN A 457 -35.90 -27.76 12.01
CA ASN A 457 -37.10 -28.42 12.51
C ASN A 457 -38.31 -28.33 11.55
N PHE A 458 -38.08 -27.81 10.34
CA PHE A 458 -39.09 -27.77 9.27
C PHE A 458 -38.98 -29.00 8.36
N ASP A 459 -39.78 -28.99 7.30
CA ASP A 459 -39.74 -30.02 6.27
C ASP A 459 -38.34 -30.10 5.62
N HIS A 460 -37.87 -31.33 5.41
CA HIS A 460 -36.58 -31.63 4.74
C HIS A 460 -36.50 -30.98 3.35
N ALA A 461 -37.60 -30.92 2.58
CA ALA A 461 -37.64 -30.29 1.27
C ALA A 461 -37.30 -28.78 1.31
N ILE A 462 -37.71 -28.09 2.37
CA ILE A 462 -37.37 -26.68 2.60
C ILE A 462 -35.86 -26.56 2.88
N SER A 463 -35.30 -27.46 3.64
CA SER A 463 -33.86 -27.49 3.94
C SER A 463 -33.01 -27.67 2.69
N LEU A 464 -33.42 -28.56 1.76
CA LEU A 464 -32.76 -28.77 0.46
C LEU A 464 -32.76 -27.47 -0.38
N THR A 465 -33.94 -26.84 -0.53
CA THR A 465 -34.05 -25.57 -1.27
C THR A 465 -33.16 -24.49 -0.66
N PHE A 466 -33.07 -24.46 0.66
CA PHE A 466 -32.25 -23.50 1.38
C PHE A 466 -30.75 -23.76 1.14
N VAL A 467 -30.31 -25.01 1.14
CA VAL A 467 -28.94 -25.41 0.81
C VAL A 467 -28.58 -25.02 -0.63
N ASP A 468 -29.48 -25.26 -1.59
CA ASP A 468 -29.25 -24.85 -2.99
C ASP A 468 -29.01 -23.36 -3.13
N MET A 469 -29.83 -22.55 -2.44
CA MET A 469 -29.68 -21.08 -2.44
C MET A 469 -28.38 -20.63 -1.76
N LEU A 470 -28.02 -21.22 -0.63
CA LEU A 470 -26.76 -20.91 0.05
C LEU A 470 -25.56 -21.29 -0.81
N SER A 471 -25.59 -22.45 -1.45
CA SER A 471 -24.53 -22.92 -2.33
C SER A 471 -24.31 -21.94 -3.50
N TYR A 472 -25.39 -21.40 -4.06
CA TYR A 472 -25.31 -20.37 -5.10
C TYR A 472 -24.62 -19.08 -4.62
N TYR A 473 -25.02 -18.55 -3.45
CA TYR A 473 -24.49 -17.29 -2.94
C TYR A 473 -23.10 -17.41 -2.31
N CYS A 474 -22.71 -18.60 -1.87
CA CYS A 474 -21.43 -18.84 -1.18
C CYS A 474 -20.28 -19.30 -2.09
N ASN A 475 -20.52 -19.54 -3.39
CA ASN A 475 -19.48 -19.84 -4.41
C ASN A 475 -18.46 -20.90 -3.98
N ASN A 476 -18.87 -22.12 -3.67
CA ASN A 476 -18.00 -23.26 -3.30
C ASN A 476 -17.04 -23.04 -2.09
N ARG A 477 -17.15 -21.93 -1.38
CA ARG A 477 -16.36 -21.70 -0.16
C ARG A 477 -16.82 -22.52 1.03
N PHE A 478 -18.02 -23.04 0.94
CA PHE A 478 -18.67 -23.85 1.98
C PHE A 478 -19.24 -25.11 1.35
N THR A 479 -19.21 -26.20 2.12
CA THR A 479 -20.03 -27.38 1.86
C THR A 479 -21.14 -27.42 2.88
N PHE A 480 -22.35 -27.70 2.43
CA PHE A 480 -23.55 -27.69 3.27
C PHE A 480 -24.13 -29.09 3.31
N ASP A 481 -24.28 -29.63 4.53
CA ASP A 481 -24.97 -30.87 4.78
C ASP A 481 -26.16 -30.61 5.69
N ILE A 482 -27.22 -31.40 5.52
CA ILE A 482 -28.44 -31.33 6.35
C ILE A 482 -28.38 -32.45 7.37
N TRP A 483 -28.69 -32.12 8.64
CA TRP A 483 -28.81 -33.12 9.68
C TRP A 483 -30.04 -34.01 9.43
N ASP A 484 -29.81 -35.29 9.19
CA ASP A 484 -30.81 -36.28 8.82
C ASP A 484 -30.90 -37.47 9.82
N GLU A 485 -30.23 -37.34 10.96
CA GLU A 485 -30.27 -38.36 12.00
C GLU A 485 -31.55 -38.17 12.87
N LEU A 486 -32.09 -39.33 13.30
CA LEU A 486 -33.33 -39.33 14.11
C LEU A 486 -33.19 -38.73 15.52
N GLU A 487 -31.98 -38.74 16.05
CA GLU A 487 -31.63 -38.19 17.35
C GLU A 487 -30.58 -37.10 17.24
N THR A 488 -30.67 -36.08 18.05
CA THR A 488 -29.65 -35.05 18.14
C THR A 488 -29.41 -34.69 19.60
N SER A 489 -28.13 -34.50 19.95
CA SER A 489 -27.71 -33.94 21.23
C SER A 489 -26.50 -33.04 21.04
N PRO A 490 -26.25 -32.08 21.95
CA PRO A 490 -25.06 -31.25 21.88
C PRO A 490 -23.74 -32.06 21.82
N GLU A 491 -23.70 -33.20 22.53
CA GLU A 491 -22.54 -34.08 22.57
C GLU A 491 -22.25 -34.69 21.19
N ILE A 492 -23.31 -35.18 20.52
CA ILE A 492 -23.19 -35.76 19.16
C ILE A 492 -22.75 -34.68 18.19
N LEU A 493 -23.40 -33.51 18.21
CA LEU A 493 -23.10 -32.40 17.30
C LEU A 493 -21.69 -31.86 17.48
N ASN A 494 -21.20 -31.77 18.71
CA ASN A 494 -19.84 -31.32 19.00
C ASN A 494 -18.75 -32.30 18.51
N GLN A 495 -19.08 -33.59 18.33
CA GLN A 495 -18.16 -34.63 17.83
C GLN A 495 -18.18 -34.75 16.31
N THR A 496 -19.08 -34.11 15.59
CA THR A 496 -19.13 -34.11 14.11
C THR A 496 -17.91 -33.41 13.52
N ASP A 497 -17.62 -33.67 12.25
CA ASP A 497 -16.51 -33.04 11.49
C ASP A 497 -17.00 -31.78 10.72
N TYR A 498 -17.89 -31.00 11.33
CA TYR A 498 -18.34 -29.71 10.79
C TYR A 498 -17.69 -28.55 11.52
N ASP A 499 -17.37 -27.49 10.77
CA ASP A 499 -16.75 -26.26 11.32
C ASP A 499 -17.81 -25.33 11.91
N ILE A 500 -18.98 -25.26 11.26
CA ILE A 500 -20.09 -24.38 11.61
C ILE A 500 -21.38 -25.20 11.71
N ILE A 501 -22.18 -24.91 12.70
CA ILE A 501 -23.54 -25.44 12.84
C ILE A 501 -24.53 -24.28 12.71
N VAL A 502 -25.51 -24.44 11.82
CA VAL A 502 -26.59 -23.46 11.58
C VAL A 502 -27.91 -24.12 11.98
N SER A 503 -28.70 -23.45 12.81
CA SER A 503 -30.02 -23.96 13.20
C SER A 503 -31.06 -22.84 13.25
N ASN A 504 -32.31 -23.19 12.96
CA ASN A 504 -33.46 -22.27 13.15
C ASN A 504 -34.01 -22.27 14.59
N PHE A 505 -33.45 -23.07 15.47
CA PHE A 505 -33.75 -23.08 16.92
C PHE A 505 -32.46 -23.14 17.74
N TYR A 506 -32.53 -22.67 18.98
CA TYR A 506 -31.35 -22.65 19.85
C TYR A 506 -31.05 -24.04 20.41
N ILE A 507 -29.80 -24.45 20.32
CA ILE A 507 -29.28 -25.72 20.86
C ILE A 507 -28.26 -25.36 21.94
N PRO A 508 -28.57 -25.53 23.25
CA PRO A 508 -27.63 -25.22 24.31
C PRO A 508 -26.47 -26.24 24.34
N GLY A 509 -25.26 -25.80 24.72
CA GLY A 509 -24.11 -26.68 24.91
C GLY A 509 -23.28 -26.96 23.62
N ILE A 510 -23.57 -26.31 22.50
CA ILE A 510 -22.73 -26.33 21.31
C ILE A 510 -21.44 -25.53 21.59
N THR A 511 -20.29 -26.17 21.37
CA THR A 511 -18.95 -25.60 21.51
C THR A 511 -18.36 -25.12 20.19
N LYS A 512 -18.89 -25.60 19.07
CA LYS A 512 -18.50 -25.17 17.72
C LYS A 512 -19.05 -23.80 17.38
N LYS A 513 -18.61 -23.20 16.28
CA LYS A 513 -19.22 -21.97 15.73
C LYS A 513 -20.71 -22.25 15.44
N PHE A 514 -21.60 -21.50 16.08
CA PHE A 514 -23.04 -21.76 16.04
C PHE A 514 -23.81 -20.52 15.63
N ILE A 515 -24.67 -20.65 14.62
CA ILE A 515 -25.60 -19.61 14.18
C ILE A 515 -27.03 -20.07 14.42
N CYS A 516 -27.75 -19.37 15.27
CA CYS A 516 -29.18 -19.58 15.52
C CYS A 516 -29.99 -18.40 14.98
N ARG A 517 -30.92 -18.66 14.05
CA ARG A 517 -31.82 -17.64 13.48
C ARG A 517 -33.19 -18.23 13.21
N ASN A 518 -34.23 -17.67 13.83
CA ASN A 518 -35.62 -18.14 13.68
C ASN A 518 -36.22 -17.89 12.30
N HIS A 519 -35.79 -16.79 11.64
CA HIS A 519 -36.11 -16.49 10.23
C HIS A 519 -34.80 -16.21 9.51
N LEU A 520 -34.39 -17.14 8.68
CA LEU A 520 -33.16 -17.04 7.91
C LEU A 520 -33.43 -16.22 6.65
N SER A 521 -33.17 -14.91 6.72
CA SER A 521 -32.83 -14.19 5.50
C SER A 521 -31.53 -14.82 4.96
N ILE A 522 -31.60 -15.33 3.74
CA ILE A 522 -30.44 -15.99 3.12
C ILE A 522 -29.23 -15.06 3.09
N MET A 523 -29.45 -13.78 2.75
CA MET A 523 -28.38 -12.79 2.69
C MET A 523 -27.76 -12.51 4.06
N ASP A 524 -28.58 -12.48 5.14
CA ASP A 524 -28.04 -12.32 6.50
C ASP A 524 -27.19 -13.53 6.91
N LEU A 525 -27.62 -14.74 6.54
CA LEU A 525 -26.84 -15.94 6.81
C LEU A 525 -25.55 -15.98 6.00
N VAL A 526 -25.59 -15.64 4.71
CA VAL A 526 -24.40 -15.52 3.87
C VAL A 526 -23.39 -14.53 4.48
N ASN A 527 -23.85 -13.39 4.96
CA ASN A 527 -23.01 -12.39 5.62
C ASN A 527 -22.37 -12.93 6.91
N HIS A 528 -23.14 -13.66 7.73
CA HIS A 528 -22.62 -14.29 8.96
C HIS A 528 -21.62 -15.40 8.66
N LEU A 529 -21.92 -16.27 7.69
CA LEU A 529 -21.01 -17.32 7.25
C LEU A 529 -19.69 -16.73 6.74
N ASN A 530 -19.75 -15.68 5.93
CA ASN A 530 -18.55 -14.99 5.45
C ASN A 530 -17.72 -14.39 6.59
N THR A 531 -18.36 -13.84 7.63
CA THR A 531 -17.68 -13.32 8.82
C THR A 531 -16.97 -14.45 9.57
N LEU A 532 -17.67 -15.56 9.84
CA LEU A 532 -17.11 -16.73 10.54
C LEU A 532 -16.02 -17.41 9.71
N SER A 533 -16.16 -17.47 8.39
CA SER A 533 -15.12 -18.00 7.50
C SER A 533 -13.79 -17.26 7.67
N ASN A 534 -13.84 -15.94 7.73
CA ASN A 534 -12.64 -15.14 7.95
C ASN A 534 -12.02 -15.43 9.34
N GLU A 535 -12.85 -15.59 10.40
CA GLU A 535 -12.36 -15.95 11.74
C GLU A 535 -11.72 -17.34 11.77
N ILE A 536 -12.32 -18.34 11.12
CA ILE A 536 -11.81 -19.71 11.07
C ILE A 536 -10.47 -19.76 10.33
N HIS A 537 -10.35 -19.06 9.21
CA HIS A 537 -9.09 -19.01 8.46
C HIS A 537 -7.98 -18.32 9.24
N ILE A 538 -8.28 -17.25 9.98
CA ILE A 538 -7.30 -16.55 10.84
C ILE A 538 -6.88 -17.45 12.02
N SER A 539 -7.82 -18.18 12.65
CA SER A 539 -7.50 -19.04 13.79
C SER A 539 -6.75 -20.33 13.41
N ASN A 540 -6.88 -20.81 12.18
CA ASN A 540 -6.13 -21.97 11.69
C ASN A 540 -4.70 -21.63 11.21
N THR A 541 -4.36 -20.35 11.11
CA THR A 541 -3.06 -19.84 10.69
C THR A 541 -2.21 -19.29 11.85
N LEU A 542 -2.77 -19.19 13.05
CA LEU A 542 -2.08 -18.87 14.31
C LEU A 542 -1.78 -20.13 15.12
#